data_afa020a3fd07f77221c7a2f6ee48d374
#
_entry.id   afa020a3fd07f77221c7a2f6ee48d374
#
_cell.length_a   1.000
_cell.length_b   1.000
_cell.length_c   1.000
_cell.angle_alpha   90.00
_cell.angle_beta   90.00
_cell.angle_gamma   90.00
#
_symmetry.space_group_name_H-M   'P 1'
#
loop_
_entity.id
_entity.type
_entity.pdbx_description
1 polymer ?
#
loop_
_entity_poly.entity_id
_entity_poly.type
_entity_poly.pdbx_seq_one_letter_code
_entity_poly.pdbx_strand_id
1 'polypeptide(L)'
;MRSPSHFVLPARALRAAVVLALAVGTATVAPAAHAESTAPAPGPAAKPYMGWSSWSMQSSKYPGLNPDGDYSYLTETNVLKQTDALAAKLKKYGYEYVNIDAGWWRDKAWKPQFDRYARQKADPQRFPRGMKAVADHVHAKGLKAGIYLPVGLEKEAYADGKAPIWNAEGCTTADIVHDDLRTTNGWDSAYKIDFSDPCAQKYIDSQAWMFADWGYDFLKLDGVGPGSFKSGENYDNVADVAAWQKAIAATGRPIHLEVSWSLDIGHAADWKKYSDGWRIDTDVECYCNTLVSWENSVDDRFDDLPAWTRHAGPGGWNDLDSLDVGNGAMDGLTKAERQTYATLWAIAKSPLYTGDDLTRLDSYGLSLLTNREVIAVNQGAAPPAHPVTASDPQRVWAAENPDGSYTVALFNLADAPASVSADWTTLGFTGKATVRDLWNHENLGTYKNRITQALPAHGSRLFTVTPRGSALERTGYEAEAPANTLGGNASVADCSACSGDRKVGNLYLGGRLTFADVVVDRPGTYQIEVAYLSGDARTAAVSANGGGATRHTFPATGDWGTVARVHVPVTLKAGANTITFDSGSGYAPDIDRIDVPKTS
;
A
#
# COMPACT_ATOMS: atom_id res chain seq x y z
N MET A 1 2.79 50.03 -62.21
CA MET A 1 2.31 51.31 -62.79
C MET A 1 1.64 52.14 -61.72
N ARG A 2 2.25 53.31 -61.44
CA ARG A 2 1.67 54.52 -60.83
C ARG A 2 1.08 54.45 -59.40
N SER A 3 1.89 54.84 -58.42
CA SER A 3 1.61 55.87 -57.40
C SER A 3 1.37 57.26 -58.10
N PRO A 4 0.94 58.36 -57.46
CA PRO A 4 0.92 58.83 -56.07
C PRO A 4 -0.29 59.73 -55.72
N SER A 5 -0.47 60.26 -54.53
CA SER A 5 -0.08 61.60 -54.08
C SER A 5 -0.70 62.00 -52.74
N HIS A 6 0.13 62.46 -51.89
CA HIS A 6 0.03 63.42 -50.78
C HIS A 6 -1.10 64.41 -50.75
N PHE A 7 -1.59 64.80 -49.57
CA PHE A 7 -1.66 66.20 -49.15
C PHE A 7 -1.65 66.38 -47.62
N VAL A 8 -1.01 67.44 -47.19
CA VAL A 8 -0.52 67.81 -45.84
C VAL A 8 -1.32 69.01 -45.31
N LEU A 9 -1.69 68.97 -43.99
CA LEU A 9 -1.85 70.01 -42.95
C LEU A 9 -2.60 71.34 -43.29
N PRO A 10 -3.16 72.13 -42.31
CA PRO A 10 -2.55 72.48 -41.01
C PRO A 10 -3.49 72.65 -39.81
N ALA A 11 -2.83 72.83 -38.66
CA ALA A 11 -3.34 73.09 -37.33
C ALA A 11 -4.06 74.47 -37.20
N ARG A 12 -5.04 74.51 -36.25
CA ARG A 12 -5.31 75.75 -35.47
C ARG A 12 -5.82 75.35 -34.06
N ALA A 13 -5.16 75.88 -33.08
CA ALA A 13 -5.51 75.89 -31.70
C ALA A 13 -6.68 76.85 -31.38
N LEU A 14 -7.56 76.45 -30.43
CA LEU A 14 -8.33 77.44 -29.64
C LEU A 14 -8.55 76.87 -28.23
N ARG A 15 -8.18 77.67 -27.24
CA ARG A 15 -8.43 77.43 -25.79
C ARG A 15 -9.90 77.77 -25.50
N ALA A 16 -10.54 77.00 -24.58
CA ALA A 16 -11.50 77.52 -23.63
C ALA A 16 -11.92 76.51 -22.57
N ALA A 17 -11.75 76.96 -21.35
CA ALA A 17 -12.57 76.78 -20.11
C ALA A 17 -12.94 75.40 -19.56
N VAL A 18 -12.38 75.19 -18.38
CA VAL A 18 -12.73 74.23 -17.36
C VAL A 18 -14.13 74.47 -16.80
N VAL A 19 -15.00 73.49 -16.84
CA VAL A 19 -16.13 73.35 -15.90
C VAL A 19 -16.02 71.97 -15.24
N LEU A 20 -15.75 71.97 -13.93
CA LEU A 20 -15.71 70.78 -13.09
C LEU A 20 -17.15 70.39 -12.75
N ALA A 21 -17.64 69.27 -13.30
CA ALA A 21 -18.85 68.61 -12.83
C ALA A 21 -18.44 67.29 -12.16
N LEU A 22 -18.57 67.22 -10.83
CA LEU A 22 -18.46 65.95 -10.08
C LEU A 22 -19.67 65.08 -10.44
N ALA A 23 -19.43 64.04 -11.23
CA ALA A 23 -20.36 62.93 -11.38
C ALA A 23 -19.89 61.81 -10.46
N VAL A 24 -20.64 61.54 -9.37
CA VAL A 24 -20.50 60.35 -8.55
C VAL A 24 -20.98 59.15 -9.38
N GLY A 25 -20.04 58.46 -10.01
CA GLY A 25 -20.30 57.21 -10.69
C GLY A 25 -20.26 56.06 -9.66
N THR A 26 -21.42 55.49 -9.34
CA THR A 26 -21.51 54.19 -8.68
C THR A 26 -20.98 53.13 -9.62
N ALA A 27 -19.73 52.72 -9.41
CA ALA A 27 -19.16 51.55 -10.09
C ALA A 27 -19.84 50.30 -9.50
N THR A 28 -20.76 49.70 -10.24
CA THR A 28 -21.21 48.33 -9.98
C THR A 28 -20.06 47.41 -10.33
N VAL A 29 -19.37 46.92 -9.29
CA VAL A 29 -18.41 45.82 -9.43
C VAL A 29 -19.22 44.58 -9.80
N ALA A 30 -19.16 44.15 -11.04
CA ALA A 30 -19.62 42.80 -11.41
C ALA A 30 -18.81 41.77 -10.63
N PRO A 31 -19.44 40.76 -10.02
CA PRO A 31 -18.68 39.69 -9.38
C PRO A 31 -17.83 39.01 -10.46
N ALA A 32 -16.52 38.98 -10.24
CA ALA A 32 -15.61 38.16 -11.04
C ALA A 32 -16.13 36.73 -10.95
N ALA A 33 -16.56 36.17 -12.08
CA ALA A 33 -16.80 34.75 -12.19
C ALA A 33 -15.49 34.04 -11.83
N HIS A 34 -15.42 33.45 -10.67
CA HIS A 34 -14.39 32.48 -10.38
C HIS A 34 -14.57 31.37 -11.42
N ALA A 35 -13.66 31.30 -12.37
CA ALA A 35 -13.47 30.10 -13.15
C ALA A 35 -13.12 29.01 -12.11
N GLU A 36 -14.08 28.13 -11.79
CA GLU A 36 -13.78 26.90 -11.11
C GLU A 36 -12.72 26.22 -11.96
N SER A 37 -11.50 26.19 -11.45
CA SER A 37 -10.46 25.29 -11.93
C SER A 37 -11.03 23.89 -11.75
N THR A 38 -11.56 23.30 -12.82
CA THR A 38 -11.92 21.89 -12.84
C THR A 38 -10.61 21.13 -12.79
N ALA A 39 -10.10 20.89 -11.57
CA ALA A 39 -9.10 19.86 -11.37
C ALA A 39 -9.63 18.58 -12.03
N PRO A 40 -8.80 17.84 -12.80
CA PRO A 40 -9.23 16.56 -13.34
C PRO A 40 -9.83 15.72 -12.22
N ALA A 41 -10.91 15.00 -12.52
CA ALA A 41 -11.49 14.08 -11.54
C ALA A 41 -10.38 13.18 -11.00
N PRO A 42 -10.33 12.94 -9.67
CA PRO A 42 -9.30 12.08 -9.11
C PRO A 42 -9.36 10.72 -9.80
N GLY A 43 -8.19 10.19 -10.21
CA GLY A 43 -8.08 8.86 -10.80
C GLY A 43 -8.57 7.76 -9.85
N PRO A 44 -8.74 6.52 -10.32
CA PRO A 44 -9.27 5.40 -9.53
C PRO A 44 -8.43 5.11 -8.26
N ALA A 45 -7.15 5.44 -8.27
CA ALA A 45 -6.22 5.26 -7.14
C ALA A 45 -5.99 6.53 -6.29
N ALA A 46 -6.89 7.52 -6.32
CA ALA A 46 -6.78 8.70 -5.45
C ALA A 46 -6.78 8.34 -3.95
N LYS A 47 -7.44 7.22 -3.60
CA LYS A 47 -7.48 6.59 -2.27
C LYS A 47 -7.41 5.08 -2.44
N PRO A 48 -6.99 4.34 -1.37
CA PRO A 48 -7.11 2.88 -1.41
C PRO A 48 -8.57 2.49 -1.62
N TYR A 49 -8.81 1.51 -2.49
CA TYR A 49 -10.18 1.08 -2.74
C TYR A 49 -10.77 0.29 -1.55
N MET A 50 -12.11 0.22 -1.48
CA MET A 50 -12.82 -0.52 -0.46
C MET A 50 -13.89 -1.39 -1.13
N GLY A 51 -14.02 -2.65 -0.72
CA GLY A 51 -14.95 -3.54 -1.38
C GLY A 51 -15.02 -4.96 -0.83
N TRP A 52 -15.32 -5.89 -1.71
CA TRP A 52 -15.38 -7.32 -1.47
C TRP A 52 -14.71 -8.07 -2.63
N SER A 53 -14.03 -9.18 -2.31
CA SER A 53 -13.48 -10.11 -3.29
C SER A 53 -13.99 -11.53 -3.03
N SER A 54 -14.14 -12.31 -4.07
CA SER A 54 -14.70 -13.67 -3.97
C SER A 54 -13.66 -14.72 -3.55
N TRP A 55 -12.34 -14.40 -3.57
CA TRP A 55 -11.31 -15.44 -3.50
C TRP A 55 -11.27 -16.18 -2.17
N SER A 56 -11.33 -15.49 -1.04
CA SER A 56 -11.23 -16.14 0.28
C SER A 56 -12.33 -17.20 0.49
N MET A 57 -13.55 -16.91 -0.03
CA MET A 57 -14.65 -17.88 -0.01
C MET A 57 -14.43 -19.05 -0.98
N GLN A 58 -13.73 -18.83 -2.10
CA GLN A 58 -13.44 -19.86 -3.10
C GLN A 58 -12.35 -20.82 -2.64
N SER A 59 -11.28 -20.30 -2.04
CA SER A 59 -10.08 -21.04 -1.68
C SER A 59 -10.21 -21.78 -0.35
N SER A 60 -11.14 -21.37 0.51
CA SER A 60 -11.34 -21.95 1.83
C SER A 60 -11.96 -23.36 1.76
N LYS A 61 -11.46 -24.24 2.66
CA LYS A 61 -12.05 -25.56 2.93
C LYS A 61 -13.04 -25.51 4.11
N TYR A 62 -13.50 -24.31 4.48
CA TYR A 62 -14.54 -24.19 5.51
C TYR A 62 -15.78 -25.01 5.13
N PRO A 63 -16.32 -25.81 6.08
CA PRO A 63 -17.38 -26.75 5.77
C PRO A 63 -18.62 -26.10 5.12
N GLY A 64 -18.97 -26.58 3.94
CA GLY A 64 -20.18 -26.16 3.20
C GLY A 64 -20.02 -24.94 2.31
N LEU A 65 -18.84 -24.29 2.22
CA LEU A 65 -18.61 -23.19 1.28
C LEU A 65 -18.46 -23.68 -0.16
N ASN A 66 -17.72 -24.76 -0.36
CA ASN A 66 -17.41 -25.33 -1.67
C ASN A 66 -17.95 -26.79 -1.76
N PRO A 67 -19.30 -27.00 -1.74
CA PRO A 67 -19.89 -28.34 -1.60
C PRO A 67 -19.68 -29.23 -2.84
N ASP A 68 -19.45 -28.65 -4.01
CA ASP A 68 -19.28 -29.35 -5.29
C ASP A 68 -17.79 -29.51 -5.68
N GLY A 69 -16.86 -29.31 -4.74
CA GLY A 69 -15.41 -29.35 -4.97
C GLY A 69 -14.75 -27.99 -4.82
N ASP A 70 -13.42 -27.96 -4.87
CA ASP A 70 -12.61 -26.73 -4.71
C ASP A 70 -13.09 -25.65 -5.69
N TYR A 71 -13.13 -24.40 -5.20
CA TYR A 71 -13.55 -23.20 -5.94
C TYR A 71 -15.00 -23.19 -6.44
N SER A 72 -15.84 -24.15 -6.01
CA SER A 72 -17.24 -24.23 -6.46
C SER A 72 -18.14 -23.11 -5.92
N TYR A 73 -17.66 -22.35 -4.92
CA TYR A 73 -18.37 -21.19 -4.37
C TYR A 73 -18.70 -20.13 -5.44
N LEU A 74 -17.79 -19.93 -6.42
CA LEU A 74 -17.92 -18.88 -7.42
C LEU A 74 -19.03 -19.18 -8.42
N THR A 75 -20.17 -18.57 -8.20
CA THR A 75 -21.34 -18.62 -9.11
C THR A 75 -22.00 -17.25 -9.18
N GLU A 76 -22.71 -16.97 -10.28
CA GLU A 76 -23.52 -15.77 -10.43
C GLU A 76 -24.43 -15.55 -9.20
N THR A 77 -25.14 -16.58 -8.76
CA THR A 77 -26.04 -16.50 -7.61
C THR A 77 -25.33 -16.05 -6.33
N ASN A 78 -24.14 -16.56 -6.03
CA ASN A 78 -23.40 -16.20 -4.84
C ASN A 78 -22.83 -14.78 -4.94
N VAL A 79 -22.27 -14.41 -6.10
CA VAL A 79 -21.78 -13.04 -6.33
C VAL A 79 -22.89 -12.01 -6.14
N LEU A 80 -24.09 -12.26 -6.69
CA LEU A 80 -25.23 -11.34 -6.54
C LEU A 80 -25.70 -11.24 -5.09
N LYS A 81 -25.70 -12.33 -4.31
CA LYS A 81 -26.00 -12.30 -2.87
C LYS A 81 -25.00 -11.43 -2.10
N GLN A 82 -23.71 -11.57 -2.38
CA GLN A 82 -22.67 -10.76 -1.75
C GLN A 82 -22.79 -9.29 -2.15
N THR A 83 -23.08 -9.01 -3.43
CA THR A 83 -23.37 -7.65 -3.93
C THR A 83 -24.52 -6.99 -3.16
N ASP A 84 -25.63 -7.70 -2.99
CA ASP A 84 -26.79 -7.18 -2.27
C ASP A 84 -26.48 -6.93 -0.79
N ALA A 85 -25.70 -7.82 -0.16
CA ALA A 85 -25.27 -7.69 1.22
C ALA A 85 -24.30 -6.50 1.41
N LEU A 86 -23.34 -6.33 0.49
CA LEU A 86 -22.43 -5.17 0.50
C LEU A 86 -23.20 -3.87 0.37
N ALA A 87 -24.11 -3.78 -0.59
CA ALA A 87 -24.95 -2.59 -0.79
C ALA A 87 -25.76 -2.23 0.46
N ALA A 88 -26.34 -3.24 1.13
CA ALA A 88 -27.17 -3.05 2.31
C ALA A 88 -26.39 -2.68 3.58
N LYS A 89 -25.22 -3.30 3.79
CA LYS A 89 -24.51 -3.23 5.06
C LYS A 89 -23.31 -2.26 5.04
N LEU A 90 -22.50 -2.25 3.95
CA LEU A 90 -21.18 -1.63 3.94
C LEU A 90 -21.06 -0.40 3.02
N LYS A 91 -21.88 -0.28 1.97
CA LYS A 91 -21.81 0.83 1.00
C LYS A 91 -21.78 2.22 1.65
N LYS A 92 -22.61 2.46 2.66
CA LYS A 92 -22.67 3.76 3.36
C LYS A 92 -21.39 4.12 4.14
N TYR A 93 -20.43 3.20 4.21
CA TYR A 93 -19.13 3.37 4.84
C TYR A 93 -17.98 3.50 3.82
N GLY A 94 -18.30 3.44 2.51
CA GLY A 94 -17.33 3.64 1.43
C GLY A 94 -16.92 2.35 0.69
N TYR A 95 -17.49 1.20 1.04
CA TYR A 95 -17.25 -0.04 0.29
C TYR A 95 -18.02 0.00 -1.03
N GLU A 96 -17.30 0.05 -2.15
CA GLU A 96 -17.89 0.29 -3.47
C GLU A 96 -17.63 -0.84 -4.48
N TYR A 97 -16.55 -1.62 -4.33
CA TYR A 97 -16.13 -2.61 -5.31
C TYR A 97 -16.62 -4.01 -4.98
N VAL A 98 -17.05 -4.74 -6.02
CA VAL A 98 -17.36 -6.18 -5.99
C VAL A 98 -16.43 -6.86 -6.99
N ASN A 99 -15.37 -7.48 -6.50
CA ASN A 99 -14.33 -8.09 -7.31
C ASN A 99 -14.56 -9.60 -7.46
N ILE A 100 -14.74 -10.05 -8.71
CA ILE A 100 -14.88 -11.45 -9.07
C ILE A 100 -13.51 -11.99 -9.40
N ASP A 101 -13.01 -12.89 -8.58
CA ASP A 101 -11.69 -13.48 -8.70
C ASP A 101 -11.64 -14.66 -9.68
N ALA A 102 -10.55 -15.42 -9.70
CA ALA A 102 -10.27 -16.51 -10.65
C ALA A 102 -11.42 -17.52 -10.81
N GLY A 103 -11.58 -18.05 -12.02
CA GLY A 103 -12.50 -19.17 -12.28
C GLY A 103 -13.83 -18.81 -12.95
N TRP A 104 -14.15 -17.53 -13.19
CA TRP A 104 -15.41 -17.15 -13.87
C TRP A 104 -15.51 -17.69 -15.31
N TRP A 105 -14.37 -17.98 -15.95
CA TRP A 105 -14.28 -18.57 -17.29
C TRP A 105 -13.95 -20.07 -17.28
N ARG A 106 -13.92 -20.72 -16.10
CA ARG A 106 -13.59 -22.14 -15.95
C ARG A 106 -14.82 -22.97 -15.63
N ASP A 107 -14.93 -24.14 -16.26
CA ASP A 107 -16.00 -25.11 -15.97
C ASP A 107 -15.77 -25.86 -14.65
N LYS A 108 -16.64 -26.80 -14.32
CA LYS A 108 -16.55 -27.63 -13.09
C LYS A 108 -15.26 -28.47 -13.01
N ALA A 109 -14.65 -28.80 -14.15
CA ALA A 109 -13.39 -29.53 -14.22
C ALA A 109 -12.18 -28.56 -14.26
N TRP A 110 -12.41 -27.29 -13.96
CA TRP A 110 -11.42 -26.20 -13.99
C TRP A 110 -10.83 -25.95 -15.38
N LYS A 111 -11.50 -26.43 -16.45
CA LYS A 111 -11.09 -26.22 -17.83
C LYS A 111 -11.53 -24.82 -18.30
N PRO A 112 -10.59 -24.00 -18.84
CA PRO A 112 -10.93 -22.65 -19.28
C PRO A 112 -11.80 -22.63 -20.54
N GLN A 113 -12.60 -21.59 -20.68
CA GLN A 113 -13.45 -21.31 -21.81
C GLN A 113 -12.98 -20.03 -22.51
N PHE A 114 -12.87 -20.08 -23.85
CA PHE A 114 -12.46 -18.93 -24.67
C PHE A 114 -13.44 -18.67 -25.78
N ASP A 115 -13.51 -17.44 -26.24
CA ASP A 115 -14.18 -17.10 -27.49
C ASP A 115 -13.24 -17.37 -28.70
N ARG A 116 -13.75 -17.16 -29.92
CA ARG A 116 -12.94 -17.38 -31.13
C ARG A 116 -11.72 -16.46 -31.28
N TYR A 117 -11.60 -15.43 -30.44
CA TYR A 117 -10.53 -14.45 -30.41
C TYR A 117 -9.55 -14.68 -29.25
N ALA A 118 -9.53 -15.87 -28.69
CA ALA A 118 -8.69 -16.26 -27.56
C ALA A 118 -8.93 -15.44 -26.28
N ARG A 119 -10.10 -14.76 -26.14
CA ARG A 119 -10.47 -14.03 -24.93
C ARG A 119 -11.31 -14.91 -24.02
N GLN A 120 -11.15 -14.74 -22.70
CA GLN A 120 -11.89 -15.50 -21.71
C GLN A 120 -13.40 -15.32 -21.89
N LYS A 121 -14.13 -16.42 -21.79
CA LYS A 121 -15.59 -16.49 -21.92
C LYS A 121 -16.19 -17.08 -20.65
N ALA A 122 -17.21 -16.42 -20.11
CA ALA A 122 -17.91 -16.91 -18.93
C ALA A 122 -18.40 -18.37 -19.09
N ASP A 123 -18.18 -19.19 -18.05
CA ASP A 123 -18.77 -20.51 -17.97
C ASP A 123 -20.32 -20.38 -17.86
N PRO A 124 -21.10 -20.95 -18.80
CA PRO A 124 -22.55 -20.74 -18.83
C PRO A 124 -23.28 -21.46 -17.70
N GLN A 125 -22.66 -22.41 -17.00
CA GLN A 125 -23.28 -23.08 -15.84
C GLN A 125 -23.10 -22.22 -14.57
N ARG A 126 -21.94 -21.56 -14.41
CA ARG A 126 -21.66 -20.69 -13.27
C ARG A 126 -22.28 -19.30 -13.45
N PHE A 127 -22.23 -18.77 -14.67
CA PHE A 127 -22.70 -17.42 -15.03
C PHE A 127 -23.65 -17.49 -16.23
N PRO A 128 -24.88 -18.00 -16.04
CA PRO A 128 -25.80 -18.26 -17.14
C PRO A 128 -26.24 -17.01 -17.91
N ARG A 129 -26.20 -15.83 -17.30
CA ARG A 129 -26.52 -14.55 -17.96
C ARG A 129 -25.27 -13.82 -18.46
N GLY A 130 -24.07 -14.39 -18.22
CA GLY A 130 -22.78 -13.81 -18.60
C GLY A 130 -22.31 -12.67 -17.69
N MET A 131 -21.03 -12.29 -17.86
CA MET A 131 -20.36 -11.34 -16.96
C MET A 131 -20.92 -9.92 -17.06
N LYS A 132 -21.43 -9.51 -18.23
CA LYS A 132 -22.10 -8.21 -18.36
C LYS A 132 -23.33 -8.10 -17.47
N ALA A 133 -24.14 -9.13 -17.37
CA ALA A 133 -25.33 -9.11 -16.51
C ALA A 133 -24.97 -9.02 -15.01
N VAL A 134 -23.82 -9.56 -14.62
CA VAL A 134 -23.28 -9.40 -13.25
C VAL A 134 -22.87 -7.94 -13.01
N ALA A 135 -22.11 -7.33 -13.93
CA ALA A 135 -21.72 -5.93 -13.83
C ALA A 135 -22.95 -5.00 -13.80
N ASP A 136 -23.95 -5.24 -14.65
CA ASP A 136 -25.21 -4.48 -14.67
C ASP A 136 -25.94 -4.54 -13.31
N HIS A 137 -25.95 -5.73 -12.65
CA HIS A 137 -26.54 -5.87 -11.31
C HIS A 137 -25.74 -5.10 -10.24
N VAL A 138 -24.42 -5.20 -10.28
CA VAL A 138 -23.53 -4.45 -9.36
C VAL A 138 -23.79 -2.95 -9.51
N HIS A 139 -23.86 -2.44 -10.73
CA HIS A 139 -24.15 -1.03 -11.02
C HIS A 139 -25.55 -0.62 -10.59
N ALA A 140 -26.55 -1.49 -10.75
CA ALA A 140 -27.92 -1.22 -10.28
C ALA A 140 -27.99 -1.01 -8.75
N LYS A 141 -27.01 -1.53 -7.98
CA LYS A 141 -26.86 -1.25 -6.54
C LYS A 141 -26.02 0.02 -6.28
N GLY A 142 -25.53 0.68 -7.33
CA GLY A 142 -24.63 1.84 -7.26
C GLY A 142 -23.26 1.46 -6.71
N LEU A 143 -22.77 0.29 -7.08
CA LEU A 143 -21.45 -0.27 -6.79
C LEU A 143 -20.64 -0.36 -8.08
N LYS A 144 -19.36 -0.72 -7.97
CA LYS A 144 -18.41 -0.90 -9.06
C LYS A 144 -18.05 -2.37 -9.23
N ALA A 145 -17.97 -2.84 -10.46
CA ALA A 145 -17.70 -4.25 -10.78
C ALA A 145 -16.22 -4.46 -11.09
N GLY A 146 -15.60 -5.46 -10.45
CA GLY A 146 -14.24 -5.90 -10.70
C GLY A 146 -14.17 -7.32 -11.24
N ILE A 147 -13.11 -7.60 -12.03
CA ILE A 147 -12.88 -8.90 -12.64
C ILE A 147 -11.38 -9.25 -12.64
N TYR A 148 -11.09 -10.54 -12.62
CA TYR A 148 -9.74 -11.13 -12.55
C TYR A 148 -9.29 -11.67 -13.91
N LEU A 149 -7.97 -11.60 -14.17
CA LEU A 149 -7.27 -12.26 -15.25
C LEU A 149 -5.87 -12.72 -14.82
N PRO A 150 -5.36 -13.86 -15.34
CA PRO A 150 -3.93 -14.14 -15.28
C PRO A 150 -3.17 -13.35 -16.33
N VAL A 151 -1.89 -13.01 -16.07
CA VAL A 151 -0.99 -12.40 -17.04
C VAL A 151 -0.54 -13.41 -18.11
N GLY A 152 -0.26 -12.91 -19.32
CA GLY A 152 0.14 -13.71 -20.47
C GLY A 152 -1.03 -14.26 -21.30
N LEU A 153 -0.73 -15.07 -22.31
CA LEU A 153 -1.73 -15.82 -23.10
C LEU A 153 -1.89 -17.21 -22.52
N GLU A 154 -3.04 -17.53 -21.91
CA GLU A 154 -3.29 -18.89 -21.40
C GLU A 154 -3.05 -19.94 -22.50
N LYS A 155 -2.36 -21.04 -22.16
CA LYS A 155 -1.89 -22.04 -23.15
C LYS A 155 -3.03 -22.62 -23.97
N GLU A 156 -4.19 -22.82 -23.36
CA GLU A 156 -5.37 -23.33 -24.04
C GLU A 156 -6.00 -22.31 -25.00
N ALA A 157 -5.76 -21.01 -24.77
CA ALA A 157 -6.22 -19.94 -25.67
C ALA A 157 -5.38 -19.83 -26.96
N TYR A 158 -4.19 -20.39 -26.97
CA TYR A 158 -3.26 -20.31 -28.12
C TYR A 158 -3.85 -20.91 -29.40
N ALA A 159 -4.64 -21.98 -29.30
CA ALA A 159 -5.38 -22.61 -30.42
C ALA A 159 -4.48 -22.91 -31.64
N ASP A 160 -3.32 -23.55 -31.41
CA ASP A 160 -2.29 -23.83 -32.42
C ASP A 160 -1.81 -22.59 -33.19
N GLY A 161 -1.85 -21.43 -32.60
CA GLY A 161 -1.45 -20.16 -33.20
C GLY A 161 -2.44 -19.57 -34.19
N LYS A 162 -3.67 -20.12 -34.30
CA LYS A 162 -4.61 -19.79 -35.38
C LYS A 162 -5.79 -18.91 -34.95
N ALA A 163 -5.97 -18.66 -33.66
CA ALA A 163 -7.06 -17.80 -33.23
C ALA A 163 -6.80 -16.36 -33.70
N PRO A 164 -7.73 -15.72 -34.43
CA PRO A 164 -7.55 -14.34 -34.88
C PRO A 164 -7.68 -13.38 -33.68
N ILE A 165 -7.00 -12.25 -33.76
CA ILE A 165 -7.14 -11.19 -32.78
C ILE A 165 -8.32 -10.30 -33.17
N TRP A 166 -9.20 -9.99 -32.19
CA TRP A 166 -10.38 -9.15 -32.44
C TRP A 166 -9.99 -7.75 -32.91
N ASN A 167 -10.63 -7.28 -33.98
CA ASN A 167 -10.41 -5.98 -34.62
C ASN A 167 -8.94 -5.74 -35.02
N ALA A 168 -8.22 -6.80 -35.39
CA ALA A 168 -6.80 -6.75 -35.80
C ALA A 168 -6.59 -7.66 -37.01
N GLU A 169 -6.92 -7.16 -38.22
CA GLU A 169 -6.79 -7.93 -39.46
C GLU A 169 -5.34 -8.41 -39.64
N GLY A 170 -5.18 -9.67 -39.97
CA GLY A 170 -3.89 -10.33 -40.16
C GLY A 170 -3.19 -10.79 -38.88
N CYS A 171 -3.65 -10.41 -37.69
CA CYS A 171 -3.09 -10.85 -36.42
C CYS A 171 -3.72 -12.15 -35.90
N THR A 172 -2.90 -13.07 -35.43
CA THR A 172 -3.29 -14.34 -34.81
C THR A 172 -2.60 -14.54 -33.47
N THR A 173 -2.95 -15.59 -32.74
CA THR A 173 -2.26 -15.94 -31.49
C THR A 173 -0.80 -16.36 -31.68
N ALA A 174 -0.36 -16.76 -32.89
CA ALA A 174 1.04 -17.00 -33.18
C ALA A 174 1.86 -15.72 -33.19
N ASP A 175 1.28 -14.60 -33.63
CA ASP A 175 1.98 -13.32 -33.76
C ASP A 175 2.20 -12.61 -32.40
N ILE A 176 1.56 -13.07 -31.34
CA ILE A 176 1.58 -12.40 -30.02
C ILE A 176 2.40 -13.13 -28.96
N VAL A 177 3.04 -14.25 -29.29
CA VAL A 177 3.90 -15.02 -28.39
C VAL A 177 5.26 -15.27 -29.01
N HIS A 178 6.26 -15.53 -28.18
CA HIS A 178 7.58 -15.90 -28.67
C HIS A 178 7.56 -17.24 -29.42
N ASP A 179 8.36 -17.39 -30.47
CA ASP A 179 8.44 -18.60 -31.32
C ASP A 179 8.71 -19.88 -30.54
N ASP A 180 9.46 -19.79 -29.43
CA ASP A 180 9.78 -20.91 -28.56
C ASP A 180 8.69 -21.27 -27.56
N LEU A 181 7.55 -20.57 -27.59
CA LEU A 181 6.40 -20.75 -26.70
C LEU A 181 6.79 -20.77 -25.21
N ARG A 182 7.76 -19.91 -24.83
CA ARG A 182 8.22 -19.80 -23.45
C ARG A 182 7.08 -19.44 -22.51
N THR A 183 7.10 -20.05 -21.33
CA THR A 183 6.03 -19.87 -20.34
C THR A 183 6.25 -18.64 -19.49
N THR A 184 5.16 -18.11 -18.93
CA THR A 184 5.15 -17.00 -17.98
C THR A 184 4.08 -17.23 -16.90
N ASN A 185 3.95 -16.28 -16.00
CA ASN A 185 3.15 -16.15 -14.79
C ASN A 185 3.56 -17.07 -13.62
N GLY A 186 3.03 -16.80 -12.43
CA GLY A 186 3.39 -17.53 -11.22
C GLY A 186 3.17 -19.05 -11.28
N TRP A 187 2.30 -19.53 -12.20
CA TRP A 187 1.90 -20.93 -12.32
C TRP A 187 2.38 -21.62 -13.59
N ASP A 188 3.14 -20.94 -14.46
CA ASP A 188 3.55 -21.46 -15.78
C ASP A 188 2.35 -21.85 -16.67
N SER A 189 1.18 -21.24 -16.47
CA SER A 189 -0.05 -21.61 -17.19
C SER A 189 -0.27 -20.82 -18.49
N ALA A 190 0.55 -19.82 -18.77
CA ALA A 190 0.46 -18.98 -19.95
C ALA A 190 1.75 -18.96 -20.77
N TYR A 191 1.65 -18.62 -22.05
CA TYR A 191 2.78 -18.23 -22.87
C TYR A 191 3.09 -16.75 -22.67
N LYS A 192 4.38 -16.40 -22.67
CA LYS A 192 4.83 -15.01 -22.58
C LYS A 192 4.47 -14.27 -23.86
N ILE A 193 3.86 -13.10 -23.70
CA ILE A 193 3.53 -12.23 -24.82
C ILE A 193 4.78 -11.51 -25.32
N ASP A 194 4.94 -11.47 -26.64
CA ASP A 194 6.02 -10.75 -27.32
C ASP A 194 5.54 -9.36 -27.77
N PHE A 195 5.81 -8.36 -26.96
CA PHE A 195 5.45 -6.96 -27.27
C PHE A 195 6.35 -6.31 -28.32
N SER A 196 7.31 -7.02 -28.91
CA SER A 196 8.01 -6.55 -30.11
C SER A 196 7.13 -6.59 -31.36
N ASP A 197 6.09 -7.46 -31.38
CA ASP A 197 5.07 -7.48 -32.40
C ASP A 197 3.87 -6.57 -32.02
N PRO A 198 3.43 -5.67 -32.91
CA PRO A 198 2.30 -4.78 -32.63
C PRO A 198 0.96 -5.51 -32.43
N CYS A 199 0.81 -6.76 -32.87
CA CYS A 199 -0.36 -7.60 -32.65
C CYS A 199 -0.58 -7.89 -31.15
N ALA A 200 0.51 -7.94 -30.36
CA ALA A 200 0.45 -8.14 -28.91
C ALA A 200 -0.36 -7.04 -28.21
N GLN A 201 -0.06 -5.78 -28.51
CA GLN A 201 -0.85 -4.67 -27.96
C GLN A 201 -2.32 -4.74 -28.37
N LYS A 202 -2.62 -5.10 -29.63
CA LYS A 202 -4.00 -5.24 -30.13
C LYS A 202 -4.77 -6.36 -29.42
N TYR A 203 -4.08 -7.43 -29.02
CA TYR A 203 -4.70 -8.48 -28.20
C TYR A 203 -5.11 -7.93 -26.84
N ILE A 204 -4.22 -7.21 -26.13
CA ILE A 204 -4.54 -6.59 -24.85
C ILE A 204 -5.64 -5.53 -25.02
N ASP A 205 -5.58 -4.71 -26.06
CA ASP A 205 -6.65 -3.75 -26.39
C ASP A 205 -8.01 -4.45 -26.53
N SER A 206 -8.04 -5.61 -27.22
CA SER A 206 -9.27 -6.37 -27.42
C SER A 206 -9.90 -6.89 -26.13
N GLN A 207 -9.07 -7.25 -25.16
CA GLN A 207 -9.49 -7.68 -23.82
C GLN A 207 -10.02 -6.48 -23.02
N ALA A 208 -9.26 -5.38 -22.96
CA ALA A 208 -9.66 -4.18 -22.24
C ALA A 208 -10.99 -3.61 -22.76
N TRP A 209 -11.17 -3.55 -24.08
CA TRP A 209 -12.43 -3.13 -24.70
C TRP A 209 -13.59 -4.06 -24.34
N MET A 210 -13.37 -5.38 -24.27
CA MET A 210 -14.40 -6.34 -23.87
C MET A 210 -14.88 -6.07 -22.43
N PHE A 211 -13.96 -5.84 -21.48
CA PHE A 211 -14.32 -5.54 -20.11
C PHE A 211 -14.96 -4.16 -19.94
N ALA A 212 -14.48 -3.17 -20.68
CA ALA A 212 -15.09 -1.84 -20.72
C ALA A 212 -16.53 -1.88 -21.27
N ASP A 213 -16.80 -2.67 -22.34
CA ASP A 213 -18.13 -2.88 -22.90
C ASP A 213 -19.06 -3.63 -21.93
N TRP A 214 -18.53 -4.58 -21.17
CA TRP A 214 -19.28 -5.25 -20.10
C TRP A 214 -19.52 -4.36 -18.88
N GLY A 215 -18.82 -3.22 -18.78
CA GLY A 215 -19.00 -2.24 -17.71
C GLY A 215 -18.11 -2.46 -16.49
N TYR A 216 -17.02 -3.20 -16.61
CA TYR A 216 -16.11 -3.39 -15.47
C TYR A 216 -15.32 -2.11 -15.14
N ASP A 217 -15.11 -1.88 -13.84
CA ASP A 217 -14.47 -0.69 -13.25
C ASP A 217 -13.13 -1.03 -12.59
N PHE A 218 -12.78 -2.32 -12.53
CA PHE A 218 -11.59 -2.83 -11.87
C PHE A 218 -11.12 -4.12 -12.56
N LEU A 219 -9.81 -4.23 -12.79
CA LEU A 219 -9.15 -5.43 -13.29
C LEU A 219 -8.05 -5.84 -12.32
N LYS A 220 -8.09 -7.10 -11.84
CA LYS A 220 -6.96 -7.75 -11.16
C LYS A 220 -6.19 -8.55 -12.20
N LEU A 221 -4.94 -8.18 -12.45
CA LEU A 221 -4.01 -8.92 -13.29
C LEU A 221 -3.05 -9.70 -12.39
N ASP A 222 -3.10 -11.03 -12.46
CA ASP A 222 -2.49 -11.90 -11.48
C ASP A 222 -1.39 -12.80 -12.05
N GLY A 223 -0.52 -13.32 -11.16
CA GLY A 223 0.68 -14.07 -11.54
C GLY A 223 1.76 -13.19 -12.19
N VAL A 224 1.68 -11.88 -11.97
CA VAL A 224 2.62 -10.89 -12.51
C VAL A 224 3.99 -11.04 -11.83
N GLY A 225 5.03 -10.90 -12.60
CA GLY A 225 6.42 -10.86 -12.12
C GLY A 225 7.24 -9.73 -12.74
N PRO A 226 8.45 -9.50 -12.21
CA PRO A 226 9.16 -10.27 -11.16
C PRO A 226 8.40 -10.31 -9.84
N GLY A 227 8.45 -11.46 -9.18
CA GLY A 227 7.68 -11.78 -7.99
C GLY A 227 7.07 -13.17 -8.11
N SER A 228 6.09 -13.49 -7.25
CA SER A 228 5.39 -14.79 -7.29
C SER A 228 6.35 -15.99 -7.24
N PHE A 229 7.46 -15.84 -6.50
CA PHE A 229 8.58 -16.81 -6.42
C PHE A 229 9.23 -17.14 -7.77
N LYS A 230 9.02 -16.31 -8.78
CA LYS A 230 9.58 -16.46 -10.14
C LYS A 230 10.44 -15.25 -10.49
N SER A 231 11.49 -15.48 -11.22
CA SER A 231 12.42 -14.44 -11.68
C SER A 231 12.99 -14.79 -13.07
N GLY A 232 13.69 -13.84 -13.64
CA GLY A 232 14.26 -13.95 -14.96
C GLY A 232 13.34 -13.47 -16.08
N GLU A 233 13.86 -13.39 -17.28
CA GLU A 233 13.23 -12.75 -18.44
C GLU A 233 11.82 -13.27 -18.75
N ASN A 234 11.58 -14.56 -18.57
CA ASN A 234 10.29 -15.16 -18.87
C ASN A 234 9.18 -14.67 -17.92
N TYR A 235 9.54 -14.28 -16.71
CA TYR A 235 8.61 -13.86 -15.66
C TYR A 235 8.64 -12.35 -15.40
N ASP A 236 9.36 -11.58 -16.20
CA ASP A 236 9.28 -10.13 -16.20
C ASP A 236 8.07 -9.70 -17.05
N ASN A 237 6.97 -9.35 -16.36
CA ASN A 237 5.72 -8.93 -16.97
C ASN A 237 5.49 -7.40 -16.92
N VAL A 238 6.52 -6.60 -16.70
CA VAL A 238 6.40 -5.13 -16.70
C VAL A 238 5.81 -4.62 -18.02
N ALA A 239 6.22 -5.22 -19.16
CA ALA A 239 5.67 -4.87 -20.47
C ALA A 239 4.18 -5.23 -20.61
N ASP A 240 3.74 -6.35 -20.03
CA ASP A 240 2.32 -6.74 -19.97
C ASP A 240 1.51 -5.69 -19.20
N VAL A 241 1.96 -5.29 -17.99
CA VAL A 241 1.28 -4.29 -17.15
C VAL A 241 1.20 -2.94 -17.88
N ALA A 242 2.30 -2.52 -18.53
CA ALA A 242 2.32 -1.28 -19.31
C ALA A 242 1.33 -1.33 -20.50
N ALA A 243 1.22 -2.48 -21.18
CA ALA A 243 0.27 -2.68 -22.26
C ALA A 243 -1.19 -2.64 -21.77
N TRP A 244 -1.48 -3.23 -20.60
CA TRP A 244 -2.80 -3.16 -19.96
C TRP A 244 -3.16 -1.73 -19.57
N GLN A 245 -2.26 -0.98 -18.93
CA GLN A 245 -2.48 0.42 -18.59
C GLN A 245 -2.82 1.27 -19.83
N LYS A 246 -2.06 1.07 -20.93
CA LYS A 246 -2.31 1.75 -22.21
C LYS A 246 -3.66 1.37 -22.82
N ALA A 247 -4.01 0.08 -22.80
CA ALA A 247 -5.27 -0.43 -23.32
C ALA A 247 -6.48 0.10 -22.53
N ILE A 248 -6.39 0.10 -21.19
CA ILE A 248 -7.41 0.67 -20.31
C ILE A 248 -7.61 2.17 -20.63
N ALA A 249 -6.54 2.94 -20.72
CA ALA A 249 -6.62 4.36 -21.06
C ALA A 249 -7.31 4.60 -22.41
N ALA A 250 -7.05 3.74 -23.41
CA ALA A 250 -7.65 3.82 -24.73
C ALA A 250 -9.17 3.56 -24.74
N THR A 251 -9.71 2.83 -23.76
CA THR A 251 -11.16 2.60 -23.63
C THR A 251 -11.92 3.86 -23.23
N GLY A 252 -11.26 4.83 -22.60
CA GLY A 252 -11.86 6.02 -22.01
C GLY A 252 -12.69 5.76 -20.74
N ARG A 253 -12.76 4.49 -20.27
CA ARG A 253 -13.40 4.12 -19.01
C ARG A 253 -12.38 4.17 -17.87
N PRO A 254 -12.68 4.78 -16.70
CA PRO A 254 -11.79 4.76 -15.54
C PRO A 254 -11.85 3.36 -14.88
N ILE A 255 -10.93 2.49 -15.28
CA ILE A 255 -10.80 1.13 -14.75
C ILE A 255 -9.56 1.10 -13.86
N HIS A 256 -9.71 0.70 -12.58
CA HIS A 256 -8.61 0.45 -11.66
C HIS A 256 -7.84 -0.81 -12.10
N LEU A 257 -6.52 -0.72 -12.20
CA LEU A 257 -5.66 -1.87 -12.49
C LEU A 257 -4.89 -2.27 -11.22
N GLU A 258 -5.24 -3.42 -10.68
CA GLU A 258 -4.54 -4.07 -9.57
C GLU A 258 -3.61 -5.16 -10.11
N VAL A 259 -2.35 -5.21 -9.67
CA VAL A 259 -1.41 -6.26 -10.06
C VAL A 259 -1.03 -7.15 -8.87
N SER A 260 -0.93 -8.46 -9.11
CA SER A 260 -0.81 -9.51 -8.08
C SER A 260 0.14 -10.62 -8.62
N TRP A 261 0.85 -11.41 -7.82
CA TRP A 261 0.93 -11.43 -6.36
C TRP A 261 2.40 -11.56 -5.90
N SER A 262 2.69 -11.21 -4.65
CA SER A 262 4.03 -11.24 -4.06
C SER A 262 5.08 -10.58 -4.97
N LEU A 263 4.83 -9.30 -5.32
CA LEU A 263 5.62 -8.57 -6.30
C LEU A 263 7.00 -8.18 -5.77
N ASP A 264 8.00 -8.19 -6.65
CA ASP A 264 9.35 -7.75 -6.29
C ASP A 264 9.39 -6.23 -6.05
N ILE A 265 9.85 -5.84 -4.87
CA ILE A 265 10.01 -4.43 -4.47
C ILE A 265 11.04 -3.69 -5.35
N GLY A 266 12.00 -4.39 -5.94
CA GLY A 266 12.94 -3.80 -6.89
C GLY A 266 12.27 -3.17 -8.11
N HIS A 267 11.04 -3.57 -8.41
CA HIS A 267 10.18 -3.05 -9.49
C HIS A 267 9.05 -2.13 -8.98
N ALA A 268 9.08 -1.68 -7.73
CA ALA A 268 8.03 -0.83 -7.18
C ALA A 268 7.76 0.45 -7.99
N ALA A 269 8.79 1.00 -8.65
CA ALA A 269 8.64 2.15 -9.54
C ALA A 269 7.83 1.82 -10.81
N ASP A 270 7.98 0.61 -11.35
CA ASP A 270 7.22 0.14 -12.52
C ASP A 270 5.76 -0.12 -12.14
N TRP A 271 5.53 -0.79 -11.01
CA TRP A 271 4.18 -1.03 -10.49
C TRP A 271 3.45 0.30 -10.28
N LYS A 272 4.07 1.26 -9.60
CA LYS A 272 3.51 2.59 -9.39
C LYS A 272 3.25 3.37 -10.68
N LYS A 273 4.04 3.14 -11.73
CA LYS A 273 3.90 3.82 -13.02
C LYS A 273 2.76 3.27 -13.86
N TYR A 274 2.51 1.97 -13.78
CA TYR A 274 1.64 1.27 -14.72
C TYR A 274 0.38 0.66 -14.11
N SER A 275 0.24 0.68 -12.76
CA SER A 275 -0.94 0.16 -12.05
C SER A 275 -1.39 1.14 -10.96
N ASP A 276 -2.55 0.87 -10.39
CA ASP A 276 -3.21 1.66 -9.34
C ASP A 276 -3.01 1.03 -7.95
N GLY A 277 -2.59 -0.24 -7.90
CA GLY A 277 -2.27 -0.97 -6.69
C GLY A 277 -1.48 -2.24 -7.00
N TRP A 278 -0.77 -2.75 -5.99
CA TRP A 278 0.11 -3.91 -6.14
C TRP A 278 0.20 -4.72 -4.85
N ARG A 279 0.06 -6.03 -4.99
CA ARG A 279 0.17 -7.01 -3.91
C ARG A 279 1.64 -7.15 -3.49
N ILE A 280 1.92 -6.84 -2.24
CA ILE A 280 3.30 -6.85 -1.73
C ILE A 280 3.75 -8.22 -1.23
N ASP A 281 2.82 -9.14 -1.01
CA ASP A 281 3.09 -10.47 -0.49
C ASP A 281 2.08 -11.50 -1.03
N THR A 282 2.19 -12.76 -0.58
CA THR A 282 1.34 -13.88 -0.94
C THR A 282 -0.12 -13.69 -0.50
N ASP A 283 -0.98 -14.65 -0.85
CA ASP A 283 -2.37 -14.66 -0.40
C ASP A 283 -2.45 -14.79 1.13
N VAL A 284 -3.39 -14.05 1.74
CA VAL A 284 -3.68 -14.17 3.19
C VAL A 284 -4.45 -15.44 3.50
N GLU A 285 -5.04 -16.07 2.50
CA GLU A 285 -5.80 -17.29 2.67
C GLU A 285 -4.91 -18.45 3.07
N CYS A 286 -5.34 -19.20 4.08
CA CYS A 286 -4.58 -20.38 4.53
C CYS A 286 -4.84 -21.63 3.69
N TYR A 287 -5.79 -21.62 2.77
CA TYR A 287 -6.26 -22.81 2.02
C TYR A 287 -6.61 -23.98 2.95
N CYS A 288 -7.12 -23.66 4.11
CA CYS A 288 -7.44 -24.56 5.22
C CYS A 288 -8.92 -24.51 5.60
N ASN A 289 -9.29 -24.98 6.81
CA ASN A 289 -10.67 -25.03 7.30
C ASN A 289 -11.22 -23.68 7.79
N THR A 290 -10.47 -22.61 7.60
CA THR A 290 -10.88 -21.21 7.86
C THR A 290 -10.53 -20.35 6.65
N LEU A 291 -10.92 -19.07 6.65
CA LEU A 291 -10.54 -18.15 5.57
C LEU A 291 -9.04 -17.83 5.67
N VAL A 292 -8.58 -17.48 6.85
CA VAL A 292 -7.22 -17.01 7.13
C VAL A 292 -6.67 -17.67 8.41
N SER A 293 -5.40 -17.41 8.72
CA SER A 293 -4.74 -17.76 9.99
C SER A 293 -3.89 -16.60 10.49
N TRP A 294 -3.50 -16.60 11.78
CA TRP A 294 -2.66 -15.53 12.32
C TRP A 294 -1.31 -15.48 11.61
N GLU A 295 -0.59 -16.62 11.56
CA GLU A 295 0.80 -16.69 11.12
C GLU A 295 0.96 -16.28 9.64
N ASN A 296 0.08 -16.75 8.75
CA ASN A 296 0.21 -16.50 7.30
C ASN A 296 -0.50 -15.22 6.83
N SER A 297 -1.45 -14.72 7.61
CA SER A 297 -2.32 -13.64 7.12
C SER A 297 -1.98 -12.29 7.72
N VAL A 298 -1.55 -12.26 8.99
CA VAL A 298 -1.38 -11.01 9.73
C VAL A 298 0.07 -10.81 10.15
N ASP A 299 0.68 -11.82 10.77
CA ASP A 299 2.01 -11.71 11.38
C ASP A 299 3.09 -11.42 10.33
N ASP A 300 3.10 -12.16 9.21
CA ASP A 300 4.04 -11.97 8.10
C ASP A 300 4.02 -10.53 7.56
N ARG A 301 2.84 -9.91 7.49
CA ARG A 301 2.68 -8.54 6.94
C ARG A 301 3.40 -7.47 7.75
N PHE A 302 3.66 -7.72 9.04
CA PHE A 302 4.44 -6.83 9.88
C PHE A 302 5.92 -6.77 9.49
N ASP A 303 6.44 -7.81 8.87
CA ASP A 303 7.84 -7.88 8.44
C ASP A 303 8.03 -7.37 7.00
N ASP A 304 7.07 -7.58 6.12
CA ASP A 304 7.14 -7.13 4.72
C ASP A 304 6.80 -5.65 4.55
N LEU A 305 5.75 -5.18 5.20
CA LEU A 305 5.22 -3.84 5.01
C LEU A 305 6.23 -2.70 5.24
N PRO A 306 7.16 -2.74 6.21
CA PRO A 306 8.10 -1.64 6.45
C PRO A 306 8.88 -1.21 5.21
N ALA A 307 9.34 -2.15 4.40
CA ALA A 307 10.06 -1.88 3.16
C ALA A 307 9.19 -1.19 2.10
N TRP A 308 7.90 -1.50 2.07
CA TRP A 308 6.96 -1.01 1.08
C TRP A 308 6.28 0.31 1.44
N THR A 309 6.28 0.74 2.71
CA THR A 309 5.49 1.91 3.16
C THR A 309 5.71 3.16 2.33
N ARG A 310 6.94 3.42 1.89
CA ARG A 310 7.31 4.61 1.09
C ARG A 310 6.77 4.62 -0.33
N HIS A 311 6.33 3.46 -0.84
CA HIS A 311 5.84 3.33 -2.21
C HIS A 311 4.36 3.66 -2.35
N ALA A 312 3.57 3.50 -1.28
CA ALA A 312 2.15 3.82 -1.28
C ALA A 312 1.87 5.33 -1.19
N GLY A 313 0.79 5.75 -1.83
CA GLY A 313 0.31 7.12 -1.79
C GLY A 313 -0.69 7.39 -2.92
N PRO A 314 -1.24 8.62 -3.03
CA PRO A 314 -2.15 8.96 -4.12
C PRO A 314 -1.58 8.58 -5.48
N GLY A 315 -2.35 7.80 -6.25
CA GLY A 315 -1.93 7.24 -7.54
C GLY A 315 -1.43 5.80 -7.49
N GLY A 316 -1.33 5.17 -6.30
CA GLY A 316 -0.99 3.76 -6.18
C GLY A 316 -0.79 3.30 -4.72
N TRP A 317 -1.28 2.12 -4.38
CA TRP A 317 -1.35 1.63 -3.01
C TRP A 317 -0.76 0.23 -2.86
N ASN A 318 -0.06 0.02 -1.73
CA ASN A 318 0.35 -1.32 -1.33
C ASN A 318 -0.89 -2.13 -0.95
N ASP A 319 -1.10 -3.26 -1.60
CA ASP A 319 -2.17 -4.19 -1.26
C ASP A 319 -1.61 -5.32 -0.40
N LEU A 320 -2.12 -5.44 0.84
CA LEU A 320 -1.79 -6.50 1.78
C LEU A 320 -2.74 -7.70 1.65
N ASP A 321 -3.61 -7.70 0.64
CA ASP A 321 -4.68 -8.66 0.38
C ASP A 321 -5.98 -8.40 1.16
N SER A 322 -6.95 -9.32 1.08
CA SER A 322 -8.26 -9.18 1.69
C SER A 322 -8.20 -8.98 3.20
N LEU A 323 -9.24 -8.36 3.76
CA LEU A 323 -9.40 -8.09 5.18
C LEU A 323 -10.52 -8.97 5.74
N ASP A 324 -10.20 -10.21 6.10
CA ASP A 324 -11.17 -11.21 6.57
C ASP A 324 -11.33 -11.16 8.08
N VAL A 325 -12.23 -10.29 8.52
CA VAL A 325 -12.47 -10.01 9.94
C VAL A 325 -13.97 -10.05 10.30
N GLY A 326 -14.81 -10.52 9.38
CA GLY A 326 -16.26 -10.38 9.46
C GLY A 326 -17.02 -11.57 10.03
N ASN A 327 -16.47 -12.79 9.98
CA ASN A 327 -17.22 -14.02 10.16
C ASN A 327 -16.83 -14.88 11.39
N GLY A 328 -16.08 -14.35 12.34
CA GLY A 328 -15.75 -15.02 13.59
C GLY A 328 -15.01 -16.34 13.41
N ALA A 329 -15.69 -17.46 13.69
CA ALA A 329 -15.06 -18.78 13.58
C ALA A 329 -14.66 -19.16 12.14
N MET A 330 -15.31 -18.60 11.12
CA MET A 330 -14.93 -18.80 9.71
C MET A 330 -13.61 -18.10 9.40
N ASP A 331 -13.36 -16.94 9.97
CA ASP A 331 -12.09 -16.22 9.79
C ASP A 331 -10.90 -16.97 10.41
N GLY A 332 -11.11 -17.79 11.43
CA GLY A 332 -10.04 -18.54 12.09
C GLY A 332 -9.21 -17.70 13.07
N LEU A 333 -9.64 -16.50 13.40
CA LEU A 333 -8.93 -15.54 14.23
C LEU A 333 -9.69 -15.24 15.54
N THR A 334 -8.95 -14.98 16.61
CA THR A 334 -9.49 -14.41 17.86
C THR A 334 -9.98 -12.98 17.64
N LYS A 335 -10.76 -12.43 18.57
CA LYS A 335 -11.17 -11.02 18.51
C LYS A 335 -9.98 -10.05 18.51
N ALA A 336 -8.92 -10.37 19.27
CA ALA A 336 -7.73 -9.53 19.32
C ALA A 336 -7.00 -9.51 17.97
N GLU A 337 -6.82 -10.65 17.35
CA GLU A 337 -6.20 -10.80 16.03
C GLU A 337 -7.01 -10.10 14.94
N ARG A 338 -8.33 -10.26 14.92
CA ARG A 338 -9.21 -9.56 13.96
C ARG A 338 -9.06 -8.03 14.09
N GLN A 339 -8.98 -7.48 15.31
CA GLN A 339 -8.75 -6.05 15.51
C GLN A 339 -7.34 -5.64 15.08
N THR A 340 -6.32 -6.45 15.36
CA THR A 340 -4.94 -6.19 14.95
C THR A 340 -4.80 -6.20 13.44
N TYR A 341 -5.43 -7.16 12.77
CA TYR A 341 -5.55 -7.23 11.32
C TYR A 341 -6.13 -5.93 10.74
N ALA A 342 -7.32 -5.55 11.20
CA ALA A 342 -7.96 -4.31 10.74
C ALA A 342 -7.14 -3.05 11.08
N THR A 343 -6.41 -3.05 12.21
CA THR A 343 -5.53 -1.94 12.59
C THR A 343 -4.37 -1.80 11.61
N LEU A 344 -3.68 -2.91 11.28
CA LEU A 344 -2.55 -2.89 10.37
C LEU A 344 -2.96 -2.43 8.98
N TRP A 345 -4.04 -3.00 8.39
CA TRP A 345 -4.55 -2.58 7.07
C TRP A 345 -4.93 -1.11 7.05
N ALA A 346 -5.56 -0.61 8.11
CA ALA A 346 -5.95 0.79 8.19
C ALA A 346 -4.75 1.74 8.19
N ILE A 347 -3.72 1.47 9.01
CA ILE A 347 -2.54 2.34 9.11
C ILE A 347 -1.58 2.20 7.93
N ALA A 348 -1.54 1.02 7.30
CA ALA A 348 -0.80 0.76 6.07
C ALA A 348 -1.40 1.48 4.86
N LYS A 349 -2.66 1.92 4.97
CA LYS A 349 -3.48 2.39 3.85
C LYS A 349 -3.58 1.35 2.73
N SER A 350 -3.64 0.07 3.13
CA SER A 350 -3.99 -1.01 2.21
C SER A 350 -5.45 -0.88 1.78
N PRO A 351 -5.81 -1.32 0.58
CA PRO A 351 -7.21 -1.46 0.22
C PRO A 351 -8.00 -2.21 1.30
N LEU A 352 -9.18 -1.69 1.66
CA LEU A 352 -10.07 -2.32 2.63
C LEU A 352 -11.13 -3.13 1.89
N TYR A 353 -10.75 -4.23 1.28
CA TYR A 353 -11.70 -5.18 0.72
C TYR A 353 -11.70 -6.46 1.54
N THR A 354 -12.88 -7.00 1.78
CA THR A 354 -13.06 -8.22 2.57
C THR A 354 -13.40 -9.41 1.66
N GLY A 355 -12.93 -10.60 2.02
CA GLY A 355 -13.33 -11.87 1.40
C GLY A 355 -14.40 -12.62 2.21
N ASP A 356 -14.91 -12.01 3.29
CA ASP A 356 -15.93 -12.57 4.17
C ASP A 356 -17.27 -12.90 3.47
N ASP A 357 -18.05 -13.81 4.04
CA ASP A 357 -19.46 -13.95 3.71
C ASP A 357 -20.27 -12.78 4.29
N LEU A 358 -20.50 -11.76 3.49
CA LEU A 358 -21.22 -10.56 3.89
C LEU A 358 -22.66 -10.82 4.34
N THR A 359 -23.25 -11.95 3.96
CA THR A 359 -24.59 -12.34 4.40
C THR A 359 -24.61 -12.77 5.86
N ARG A 360 -23.44 -13.21 6.40
CA ARG A 360 -23.27 -13.83 7.72
C ARG A 360 -22.33 -13.07 8.64
N LEU A 361 -22.06 -11.79 8.39
CA LEU A 361 -21.22 -10.96 9.27
C LEU A 361 -21.72 -11.02 10.71
N ASP A 362 -20.83 -11.33 11.66
CA ASP A 362 -21.13 -11.21 13.09
C ASP A 362 -21.09 -9.74 13.57
N SER A 363 -21.63 -9.47 14.75
CA SER A 363 -21.72 -8.10 15.26
C SER A 363 -20.36 -7.45 15.49
N TYR A 364 -19.35 -8.24 15.91
CA TYR A 364 -18.01 -7.73 16.13
C TYR A 364 -17.29 -7.43 14.80
N GLY A 365 -17.33 -8.35 13.84
CA GLY A 365 -16.79 -8.13 12.50
C GLY A 365 -17.45 -6.94 11.80
N LEU A 366 -18.76 -6.85 11.87
CA LEU A 366 -19.47 -5.67 11.35
C LEU A 366 -18.99 -4.38 12.03
N SER A 367 -18.72 -4.39 13.35
CA SER A 367 -18.20 -3.20 14.05
C SER A 367 -16.78 -2.83 13.59
N LEU A 368 -15.92 -3.80 13.28
CA LEU A 368 -14.60 -3.55 12.73
C LEU A 368 -14.68 -2.93 11.33
N LEU A 369 -15.46 -3.53 10.42
CA LEU A 369 -15.61 -3.09 9.04
C LEU A 369 -16.35 -1.75 8.89
N THR A 370 -17.05 -1.29 9.92
CA THR A 370 -17.87 -0.07 9.85
C THR A 370 -17.43 1.05 10.80
N ASN A 371 -16.27 0.89 11.46
CA ASN A 371 -15.73 1.94 12.32
C ASN A 371 -15.23 3.13 11.47
N ARG A 372 -15.99 4.25 11.53
CA ARG A 372 -15.72 5.43 10.71
C ARG A 372 -14.39 6.11 11.03
N GLU A 373 -13.91 6.03 12.27
CA GLU A 373 -12.64 6.65 12.66
C GLU A 373 -11.45 5.84 12.12
N VAL A 374 -11.54 4.52 12.15
CA VAL A 374 -10.53 3.64 11.57
C VAL A 374 -10.52 3.73 10.04
N ILE A 375 -11.70 3.75 9.41
CA ILE A 375 -11.82 4.01 7.96
C ILE A 375 -11.23 5.38 7.60
N ALA A 376 -11.44 6.42 8.43
CA ALA A 376 -10.87 7.75 8.18
C ALA A 376 -9.33 7.76 8.26
N VAL A 377 -8.71 6.91 9.09
CA VAL A 377 -7.25 6.71 9.07
C VAL A 377 -6.81 6.16 7.72
N ASN A 378 -7.46 5.13 7.22
CA ASN A 378 -7.14 4.51 5.93
C ASN A 378 -7.36 5.48 4.75
N GLN A 379 -8.48 6.18 4.74
CA GLN A 379 -8.93 7.03 3.63
C GLN A 379 -8.45 8.49 3.72
N GLY A 380 -7.77 8.85 4.81
CA GLY A 380 -7.29 10.21 5.07
C GLY A 380 -6.01 10.58 4.33
N ALA A 381 -5.58 11.85 4.43
CA ALA A 381 -4.44 12.39 3.72
C ALA A 381 -3.07 12.14 4.39
N ALA A 382 -3.03 11.58 5.60
CA ALA A 382 -1.77 11.20 6.22
C ALA A 382 -1.03 10.13 5.40
N PRO A 383 0.31 10.07 5.44
CA PRO A 383 1.04 8.96 4.83
C PRO A 383 0.74 7.63 5.53
N PRO A 384 1.09 6.47 4.94
CA PRO A 384 1.11 5.21 5.66
C PRO A 384 1.96 5.31 6.92
N ALA A 385 1.52 4.69 8.02
CA ALA A 385 2.33 4.60 9.23
C ALA A 385 3.53 3.67 9.02
N HIS A 386 4.59 3.92 9.77
CA HIS A 386 5.81 3.12 9.75
C HIS A 386 6.22 2.76 11.19
N PRO A 387 7.04 1.72 11.39
CA PRO A 387 7.61 1.42 12.70
C PRO A 387 8.42 2.60 13.23
N VAL A 388 8.15 3.03 14.46
CA VAL A 388 8.92 4.11 15.12
C VAL A 388 9.84 3.59 16.22
N THR A 389 9.76 2.31 16.57
CA THR A 389 10.65 1.68 17.55
C THR A 389 11.28 0.40 16.97
N ALA A 390 12.53 0.14 17.32
CA ALA A 390 13.24 -1.10 16.99
C ALA A 390 12.95 -2.20 18.04
N SER A 391 11.72 -2.35 18.46
CA SER A 391 11.26 -3.32 19.46
C SER A 391 10.41 -4.40 18.83
N ASP A 392 10.56 -5.64 19.31
CA ASP A 392 9.86 -6.83 18.88
C ASP A 392 9.75 -7.80 20.06
N PRO A 393 8.63 -8.46 20.28
CA PRO A 393 7.37 -8.48 19.53
C PRO A 393 6.38 -7.34 19.86
N GLN A 394 6.75 -6.38 20.72
CA GLN A 394 5.93 -5.19 21.01
C GLN A 394 6.34 -4.07 20.07
N ARG A 395 5.46 -3.75 19.10
CA ARG A 395 5.74 -2.77 18.04
C ARG A 395 4.91 -1.50 18.21
N VAL A 396 5.51 -0.34 17.88
CA VAL A 396 4.84 0.95 17.82
C VAL A 396 4.98 1.50 16.41
N TRP A 397 3.85 1.81 15.78
CA TRP A 397 3.80 2.42 14.45
C TRP A 397 3.15 3.78 14.54
N ALA A 398 3.63 4.73 13.75
CA ALA A 398 3.06 6.06 13.71
C ALA A 398 3.15 6.72 12.33
N ALA A 399 2.24 7.68 12.11
CA ALA A 399 2.28 8.63 11.01
C ALA A 399 1.88 10.01 11.54
N GLU A 400 2.53 11.07 11.08
CA GLU A 400 2.11 12.44 11.34
C GLU A 400 0.93 12.80 10.41
N ASN A 401 -0.13 13.34 11.00
CA ASN A 401 -1.29 13.81 10.28
C ASN A 401 -1.08 15.27 9.80
N PRO A 402 -1.77 15.72 8.72
CA PRO A 402 -1.61 17.08 8.20
C PRO A 402 -1.93 18.20 9.19
N ASP A 403 -2.66 17.90 10.27
CA ASP A 403 -3.00 18.85 11.34
C ASP A 403 -1.99 18.88 12.49
N GLY A 404 -0.88 18.16 12.36
CA GLY A 404 0.18 18.04 13.37
C GLY A 404 -0.16 17.09 14.53
N SER A 405 -1.27 16.38 14.46
CA SER A 405 -1.53 15.21 15.32
C SER A 405 -0.85 13.97 14.76
N TYR A 406 -0.83 12.89 15.52
CA TYR A 406 -0.26 11.61 15.09
C TYR A 406 -1.33 10.52 15.14
N THR A 407 -1.35 9.68 14.11
CA THR A 407 -1.95 8.35 14.16
C THR A 407 -0.93 7.41 14.79
N VAL A 408 -1.28 6.74 15.90
CA VAL A 408 -0.37 5.86 16.65
C VAL A 408 -1.04 4.52 16.86
N ALA A 409 -0.38 3.45 16.44
CA ALA A 409 -0.80 2.08 16.68
C ALA A 409 0.19 1.36 17.61
N LEU A 410 -0.35 0.69 18.62
CA LEU A 410 0.39 -0.19 19.53
C LEU A 410 0.03 -1.62 19.21
N PHE A 411 1.04 -2.49 19.08
CA PHE A 411 0.87 -3.91 18.77
C PHE A 411 1.64 -4.77 19.79
N ASN A 412 1.02 -5.85 20.21
CA ASN A 412 1.68 -6.94 20.90
C ASN A 412 1.56 -8.19 20.03
N LEU A 413 2.62 -8.59 19.36
CA LEU A 413 2.63 -9.78 18.49
C LEU A 413 2.98 -11.07 19.23
N ALA A 414 3.25 -10.99 20.55
CA ALA A 414 3.56 -12.17 21.36
C ALA A 414 2.31 -12.98 21.71
N ASP A 415 2.49 -14.29 21.96
CA ASP A 415 1.48 -15.25 22.43
C ASP A 415 0.99 -15.01 23.88
N ALA A 416 1.55 -14.02 24.56
CA ALA A 416 1.20 -13.66 25.93
C ALA A 416 0.86 -12.16 26.06
N PRO A 417 0.00 -11.78 27.03
CA PRO A 417 -0.28 -10.39 27.29
C PRO A 417 0.99 -9.59 27.64
N ALA A 418 1.09 -8.37 27.13
CA ALA A 418 2.20 -7.47 27.39
C ALA A 418 1.75 -6.00 27.50
N SER A 419 2.60 -5.16 28.14
CA SER A 419 2.43 -3.71 28.12
C SER A 419 3.21 -3.10 26.97
N VAL A 420 2.55 -2.28 26.15
CA VAL A 420 3.17 -1.56 25.04
C VAL A 420 3.06 -0.07 25.28
N SER A 421 4.14 0.67 25.04
CA SER A 421 4.22 2.11 25.29
C SER A 421 4.65 2.87 24.05
N ALA A 422 3.99 4.00 23.76
CA ALA A 422 4.48 5.01 22.82
C ALA A 422 4.99 6.22 23.62
N ASP A 423 6.29 6.47 23.59
CA ASP A 423 6.91 7.66 24.17
C ASP A 423 6.75 8.85 23.21
N TRP A 424 6.43 10.04 23.73
CA TRP A 424 6.26 11.23 22.88
C TRP A 424 7.56 11.64 22.17
N THR A 425 8.69 11.27 22.74
CA THR A 425 10.00 11.53 22.13
C THR A 425 10.23 10.72 20.86
N THR A 426 9.58 9.55 20.71
CA THR A 426 9.60 8.78 19.45
C THR A 426 8.71 9.40 18.37
N LEU A 427 7.80 10.30 18.76
CA LEU A 427 6.93 11.06 17.86
C LEU A 427 7.44 12.49 17.61
N GLY A 428 8.62 12.85 18.14
CA GLY A 428 9.24 14.14 17.88
C GLY A 428 8.78 15.29 18.77
N PHE A 429 8.11 15.03 19.91
CA PHE A 429 7.72 16.08 20.85
C PHE A 429 7.92 15.68 22.32
N THR A 430 7.79 16.65 23.23
CA THR A 430 7.88 16.45 24.68
C THR A 430 6.65 17.01 25.40
N GLY A 431 6.48 16.63 26.66
CA GLY A 431 5.44 17.18 27.52
C GLY A 431 4.13 16.40 27.48
N LYS A 432 3.03 17.07 27.18
CA LYS A 432 1.69 16.49 27.25
C LYS A 432 1.09 16.26 25.86
N ALA A 433 0.19 15.27 25.74
CA ALA A 433 -0.66 15.08 24.57
C ALA A 433 -2.08 14.68 24.99
N THR A 434 -3.08 15.07 24.21
CA THR A 434 -4.42 14.50 24.33
C THR A 434 -4.52 13.26 23.44
N VAL A 435 -5.18 12.22 23.93
CA VAL A 435 -5.29 10.92 23.27
C VAL A 435 -6.75 10.53 23.07
N ARG A 436 -7.09 10.09 21.86
CA ARG A 436 -8.38 9.49 21.51
C ARG A 436 -8.20 8.06 21.03
N ASP A 437 -8.91 7.13 21.63
CA ASP A 437 -9.02 5.73 21.19
C ASP A 437 -10.01 5.64 20.02
N LEU A 438 -9.53 5.22 18.85
CA LEU A 438 -10.33 5.19 17.62
C LEU A 438 -11.21 3.93 17.52
N TRP A 439 -10.82 2.83 18.19
CA TRP A 439 -11.64 1.63 18.24
C TRP A 439 -12.85 1.79 19.14
N ASN A 440 -12.67 2.44 20.30
CA ASN A 440 -13.70 2.63 21.30
C ASN A 440 -14.45 3.96 21.17
N HIS A 441 -14.02 4.86 20.25
CA HIS A 441 -14.57 6.21 20.08
C HIS A 441 -14.47 7.06 21.35
N GLU A 442 -13.40 6.86 22.15
CA GLU A 442 -13.27 7.43 23.49
C GLU A 442 -12.12 8.44 23.58
N ASN A 443 -12.37 9.58 24.23
CA ASN A 443 -11.33 10.52 24.61
C ASN A 443 -10.72 10.08 25.94
N LEU A 444 -9.50 9.58 25.91
CA LEU A 444 -8.79 9.08 27.08
C LEU A 444 -8.22 10.20 27.98
N GLY A 445 -8.26 11.46 27.51
CA GLY A 445 -7.76 12.62 28.23
C GLY A 445 -6.30 12.95 27.90
N THR A 446 -5.58 13.50 28.89
CA THR A 446 -4.21 14.02 28.70
C THR A 446 -3.18 13.13 29.38
N TYR A 447 -2.19 12.72 28.62
CA TYR A 447 -1.04 11.93 29.06
C TYR A 447 0.25 12.78 29.04
N LYS A 448 1.15 12.52 29.97
CA LYS A 448 2.47 13.17 30.05
C LYS A 448 3.54 12.17 29.61
N ASN A 449 4.41 12.58 28.70
CA ASN A 449 5.56 11.88 28.19
C ASN A 449 5.27 10.60 27.37
N ARG A 450 4.24 9.83 27.67
CA ARG A 450 3.88 8.57 26.98
C ARG A 450 2.43 8.16 27.20
N ILE A 451 1.97 7.21 26.40
CA ILE A 451 0.83 6.35 26.70
C ILE A 451 1.32 4.90 26.84
N THR A 452 0.77 4.17 27.80
CA THR A 452 1.02 2.73 28.00
C THR A 452 -0.31 1.99 28.01
N GLN A 453 -0.39 0.87 27.31
CA GLN A 453 -1.56 0.00 27.27
C GLN A 453 -1.17 -1.45 27.55
N ALA A 454 -1.97 -2.11 28.37
CA ALA A 454 -1.91 -3.57 28.48
C ALA A 454 -2.69 -4.19 27.30
N LEU A 455 -2.00 -4.98 26.49
CA LEU A 455 -2.57 -5.63 25.33
C LEU A 455 -2.60 -7.16 25.57
N PRO A 456 -3.67 -7.86 25.17
CA PRO A 456 -3.67 -9.32 25.15
C PRO A 456 -2.65 -9.85 24.15
N ALA A 457 -2.47 -11.16 24.11
CA ALA A 457 -1.77 -11.83 23.00
C ALA A 457 -2.36 -11.36 21.67
N HIS A 458 -1.51 -11.08 20.70
CA HIS A 458 -1.82 -10.59 19.35
C HIS A 458 -2.73 -9.35 19.31
N GLY A 459 -2.73 -8.55 20.39
CA GLY A 459 -3.63 -7.42 20.56
C GLY A 459 -3.07 -6.10 20.06
N SER A 460 -3.95 -5.16 19.74
CA SER A 460 -3.60 -3.81 19.30
C SER A 460 -4.46 -2.72 19.92
N ARG A 461 -3.98 -1.47 19.79
CA ARG A 461 -4.74 -0.23 19.99
C ARG A 461 -4.40 0.79 18.92
N LEU A 462 -5.36 1.62 18.57
CA LEU A 462 -5.17 2.67 17.57
C LEU A 462 -5.65 4.01 18.14
N PHE A 463 -4.78 5.03 18.06
CA PHE A 463 -5.03 6.33 18.66
C PHE A 463 -4.80 7.48 17.69
N THR A 464 -5.52 8.58 17.91
CA THR A 464 -5.04 9.91 17.53
C THR A 464 -4.38 10.53 18.76
N VAL A 465 -3.14 10.98 18.60
CA VAL A 465 -2.34 11.66 19.64
C VAL A 465 -2.11 13.10 19.20
N THR A 466 -2.65 14.07 19.95
CA THR A 466 -2.49 15.50 19.64
C THR A 466 -1.53 16.14 20.63
N PRO A 467 -0.33 16.57 20.18
CA PRO A 467 0.65 17.23 21.03
C PRO A 467 0.11 18.49 21.73
N ARG A 468 0.49 18.66 23.00
CA ARG A 468 0.26 19.86 23.82
C ARG A 468 1.57 20.33 24.46
N GLY A 469 2.68 19.85 23.96
CA GLY A 469 4.05 20.16 24.39
C GLY A 469 4.84 20.86 23.31
N SER A 470 6.15 20.82 23.45
CA SER A 470 7.12 21.44 22.54
C SER A 470 7.72 20.40 21.58
N ALA A 471 8.11 20.85 20.40
CA ALA A 471 8.94 20.05 19.50
C ALA A 471 10.21 19.58 20.21
N LEU A 472 10.65 18.37 19.88
CA LEU A 472 11.85 17.78 20.47
C LEU A 472 13.09 18.23 19.69
N GLU A 473 14.04 18.85 20.39
CA GLU A 473 15.36 19.10 19.83
C GLU A 473 16.26 17.88 20.02
N ARG A 474 17.09 17.58 19.02
CA ARG A 474 18.06 16.49 19.05
C ARG A 474 19.47 16.97 18.70
N THR A 475 20.49 16.24 19.15
CA THR A 475 21.86 16.37 18.71
C THR A 475 22.24 15.17 17.88
N GLY A 476 22.69 15.40 16.64
CA GLY A 476 23.10 14.34 15.71
C GLY A 476 24.56 13.97 15.88
N TYR A 477 24.86 12.68 15.72
CA TYR A 477 26.21 12.10 15.72
C TYR A 477 26.34 11.20 14.51
N GLU A 478 27.25 11.52 13.58
CA GLU A 478 27.48 10.75 12.35
C GLU A 478 28.22 9.43 12.65
N ALA A 479 27.85 8.34 12.01
CA ALA A 479 28.47 7.04 12.23
C ALA A 479 29.94 6.99 11.80
N GLU A 480 30.27 7.66 10.72
CA GLU A 480 31.63 7.75 10.16
C GLU A 480 32.53 8.79 10.83
N ALA A 481 32.04 9.49 11.87
CA ALA A 481 32.83 10.52 12.54
C ALA A 481 34.20 9.96 13.02
N PRO A 482 35.32 10.69 12.81
CA PRO A 482 36.65 10.18 13.11
C PRO A 482 36.89 9.82 14.59
N ALA A 483 36.08 10.36 15.50
CA ALA A 483 36.14 10.03 16.93
C ALA A 483 35.56 8.64 17.24
N ASN A 484 34.77 8.05 16.34
CA ASN A 484 34.15 6.77 16.55
C ASN A 484 35.13 5.60 16.34
N THR A 485 34.87 4.49 16.99
CA THR A 485 35.69 3.28 16.85
C THR A 485 34.96 2.22 16.07
N LEU A 486 35.61 1.70 15.02
CA LEU A 486 35.14 0.55 14.23
C LEU A 486 35.92 -0.70 14.66
N GLY A 487 35.20 -1.83 14.79
CA GLY A 487 35.77 -3.13 15.13
C GLY A 487 35.27 -4.24 14.22
N GLY A 488 36.02 -5.34 14.15
CA GLY A 488 35.69 -6.46 13.28
C GLY A 488 35.74 -6.05 11.80
N ASN A 489 34.68 -6.38 11.06
CA ASN A 489 34.57 -6.09 9.62
C ASN A 489 33.96 -4.69 9.34
N ALA A 490 33.56 -3.93 10.35
CA ALA A 490 32.92 -2.64 10.17
C ALA A 490 33.81 -1.67 9.37
N SER A 491 33.23 -0.97 8.42
CA SER A 491 33.95 -0.01 7.57
C SER A 491 33.03 1.12 7.13
N VAL A 492 33.63 2.28 6.86
CA VAL A 492 32.93 3.41 6.26
C VAL A 492 32.73 3.15 4.77
N ALA A 493 31.54 3.49 4.25
CA ALA A 493 31.18 3.38 2.85
C ALA A 493 30.45 4.64 2.37
N ASP A 494 30.50 4.90 1.07
CA ASP A 494 29.75 5.98 0.44
C ASP A 494 28.26 5.66 0.43
N CYS A 495 27.43 6.70 0.62
CA CYS A 495 25.98 6.59 0.66
C CYS A 495 25.33 7.93 0.31
N SER A 496 24.90 8.12 -0.91
CA SER A 496 24.32 9.39 -1.38
C SER A 496 22.99 9.78 -0.72
N ALA A 497 22.29 8.82 -0.08
CA ALA A 497 21.06 9.07 0.66
C ALA A 497 21.28 9.37 2.15
N CYS A 498 22.50 9.16 2.64
CA CYS A 498 22.85 9.33 4.04
C CYS A 498 23.28 10.75 4.37
N SER A 499 23.26 11.09 5.66
CA SER A 499 23.87 12.31 6.18
C SER A 499 25.38 12.29 5.89
N GLY A 500 25.93 13.42 5.43
CA GLY A 500 27.36 13.49 5.08
C GLY A 500 27.80 12.60 3.91
N ASP A 501 26.85 12.06 3.13
CA ASP A 501 27.09 11.16 1.99
C ASP A 501 27.83 9.85 2.35
N ARG A 502 27.81 9.44 3.62
CA ARG A 502 28.55 8.28 4.13
C ARG A 502 27.75 7.50 5.17
N LYS A 503 28.14 6.25 5.39
CA LYS A 503 27.59 5.35 6.40
C LYS A 503 28.66 4.40 6.94
N VAL A 504 28.39 3.74 8.05
CA VAL A 504 29.17 2.59 8.52
C VAL A 504 28.42 1.32 8.18
N GLY A 505 28.99 0.51 7.30
CA GLY A 505 28.48 -0.77 6.86
C GLY A 505 29.38 -1.94 7.25
N ASN A 506 29.12 -3.12 6.67
CA ASN A 506 29.86 -4.36 6.96
C ASN A 506 29.79 -4.78 8.44
N LEU A 507 28.70 -4.44 9.10
CA LEU A 507 28.43 -4.83 10.48
C LEU A 507 27.96 -6.28 10.53
N TYR A 508 28.88 -7.25 10.39
CA TYR A 508 28.60 -8.68 10.43
C TYR A 508 29.69 -9.46 11.15
N LEU A 509 29.34 -10.62 11.73
CA LEU A 509 30.24 -11.57 12.36
C LEU A 509 31.26 -10.90 13.31
N GLY A 510 30.78 -10.14 14.28
CA GLY A 510 31.59 -9.37 15.22
C GLY A 510 31.92 -7.96 14.73
N GLY A 511 31.29 -7.51 13.66
CA GLY A 511 31.34 -6.11 13.22
C GLY A 511 30.74 -5.18 14.28
N ARG A 512 31.44 -4.08 14.59
CA ARG A 512 31.09 -3.20 15.69
C ARG A 512 31.33 -1.75 15.32
N LEU A 513 30.36 -0.90 15.69
CA LEU A 513 30.47 0.56 15.66
C LEU A 513 30.28 1.10 17.07
N THR A 514 31.23 1.92 17.57
CA THR A 514 31.11 2.62 18.84
C THR A 514 31.14 4.12 18.61
N PHE A 515 30.02 4.78 18.84
CA PHE A 515 29.97 6.26 18.92
C PHE A 515 30.67 6.73 20.16
N ALA A 516 31.57 7.70 20.00
CA ALA A 516 32.26 8.38 21.09
C ALA A 516 31.61 9.73 21.39
N ASP A 517 31.87 10.24 22.60
CA ASP A 517 31.50 11.59 23.03
C ASP A 517 30.01 11.95 22.83
N VAL A 518 29.11 11.00 23.02
CA VAL A 518 27.67 11.26 23.06
C VAL A 518 27.33 11.97 24.37
N VAL A 519 27.06 13.28 24.30
CA VAL A 519 26.87 14.12 25.48
C VAL A 519 25.39 14.32 25.79
N VAL A 520 25.02 14.08 27.06
CA VAL A 520 23.70 14.42 27.61
C VAL A 520 23.84 15.17 28.94
N ASP A 521 22.93 16.11 29.22
CA ASP A 521 22.99 16.96 30.41
C ASP A 521 22.54 16.20 31.68
N ARG A 522 21.68 15.20 31.56
CA ARG A 522 21.10 14.46 32.69
C ARG A 522 21.18 12.96 32.49
N PRO A 523 21.35 12.19 33.57
CA PRO A 523 21.25 10.72 33.44
C PRO A 523 19.79 10.28 33.22
N GLY A 524 19.59 9.22 32.40
CA GLY A 524 18.27 8.68 32.15
C GLY A 524 18.25 7.71 30.96
N THR A 525 17.10 7.17 30.69
CA THR A 525 16.85 6.38 29.46
C THR A 525 16.38 7.32 28.36
N TYR A 526 17.10 7.31 27.26
CA TYR A 526 16.86 8.14 26.06
C TYR A 526 16.36 7.24 24.94
N GLN A 527 15.32 7.68 24.23
CA GLN A 527 14.91 7.11 22.96
C GLN A 527 15.78 7.77 21.87
N ILE A 528 16.94 7.20 21.58
CA ILE A 528 17.78 7.69 20.49
C ILE A 528 17.18 7.29 19.15
N GLU A 529 17.10 8.22 18.20
CA GLU A 529 16.71 7.91 16.83
C GLU A 529 17.93 7.40 16.08
N VAL A 530 17.80 6.26 15.41
CA VAL A 530 18.86 5.63 14.60
C VAL A 530 18.44 5.71 13.16
N ALA A 531 19.20 6.42 12.33
CA ALA A 531 19.10 6.38 10.88
C ALA A 531 19.93 5.20 10.36
N TYR A 532 19.31 4.32 9.58
CA TYR A 532 19.92 3.05 9.16
C TYR A 532 19.44 2.61 7.76
N LEU A 533 20.17 1.66 7.17
CA LEU A 533 19.83 1.03 5.90
C LEU A 533 19.92 -0.50 6.06
N SER A 534 18.93 -1.23 5.52
CA SER A 534 18.95 -2.69 5.59
C SER A 534 18.06 -3.30 4.50
N GLY A 535 18.64 -4.04 3.58
CA GLY A 535 17.87 -4.72 2.53
C GLY A 535 16.84 -5.73 3.08
N ASP A 536 17.16 -6.36 4.19
CA ASP A 536 16.37 -7.33 4.95
C ASP A 536 16.23 -6.89 6.42
N ALA A 537 15.30 -7.46 7.18
CA ALA A 537 15.21 -7.19 8.62
C ALA A 537 16.43 -7.74 9.35
N ARG A 538 17.10 -6.91 10.15
CA ARG A 538 18.34 -7.26 10.86
C ARG A 538 18.31 -6.89 12.33
N THR A 539 19.21 -7.49 13.12
CA THR A 539 19.31 -7.21 14.55
C THR A 539 20.69 -6.70 14.93
N ALA A 540 20.74 -5.75 15.86
CA ALA A 540 21.97 -5.32 16.50
C ALA A 540 21.83 -5.35 18.03
N ALA A 541 22.88 -5.72 18.73
CA ALA A 541 22.99 -5.55 20.17
C ALA A 541 23.49 -4.12 20.47
N VAL A 542 22.70 -3.35 21.20
CA VAL A 542 23.03 -1.95 21.53
C VAL A 542 23.36 -1.84 23.01
N SER A 543 24.48 -1.20 23.34
CA SER A 543 24.92 -0.95 24.71
C SER A 543 25.46 0.45 24.88
N ALA A 544 25.46 0.95 26.12
CA ALA A 544 26.08 2.23 26.48
C ALA A 544 27.16 2.02 27.52
N ASN A 545 28.29 2.78 27.41
CA ASN A 545 29.38 2.84 28.37
C ASN A 545 29.96 1.45 28.77
N GLY A 546 29.92 0.49 27.83
CA GLY A 546 30.38 -0.89 28.09
C GLY A 546 29.46 -1.70 29.02
N GLY A 547 28.25 -1.24 29.27
CA GLY A 547 27.23 -1.94 30.05
C GLY A 547 26.58 -3.12 29.30
N GLY A 548 25.53 -3.69 29.90
CA GLY A 548 24.76 -4.78 29.25
C GLY A 548 24.15 -4.34 27.92
N ALA A 549 24.23 -5.23 26.93
CA ALA A 549 23.65 -4.97 25.61
C ALA A 549 22.22 -5.51 25.52
N THR A 550 21.35 -4.77 24.85
CA THR A 550 19.99 -5.21 24.49
C THR A 550 19.93 -5.37 22.97
N ARG A 551 19.33 -6.47 22.52
CA ARG A 551 19.13 -6.73 21.08
C ARG A 551 17.90 -6.01 20.59
N HIS A 552 18.03 -5.35 19.44
CA HIS A 552 16.97 -4.59 18.78
C HIS A 552 16.83 -5.05 17.34
N THR A 553 15.59 -5.12 16.85
CA THR A 553 15.25 -5.47 15.47
C THR A 553 15.08 -4.19 14.65
N PHE A 554 15.79 -4.12 13.55
CA PHE A 554 15.71 -3.05 12.56
C PHE A 554 14.96 -3.58 11.34
N PRO A 555 13.75 -3.07 11.06
CA PRO A 555 12.96 -3.52 9.92
C PRO A 555 13.69 -3.35 8.59
N ALA A 556 13.30 -4.10 7.57
CA ALA A 556 13.82 -3.94 6.21
C ALA A 556 13.52 -2.53 5.68
N THR A 557 14.47 -1.94 4.95
CA THR A 557 14.28 -0.71 4.18
C THR A 557 14.02 -1.00 2.69
N GLY A 558 14.04 -2.26 2.28
CA GLY A 558 13.82 -2.74 0.92
C GLY A 558 15.06 -2.72 0.03
N ASP A 559 16.08 -1.95 0.38
CA ASP A 559 17.37 -1.90 -0.32
C ASP A 559 18.48 -1.30 0.58
N TRP A 560 19.71 -1.27 0.07
CA TRP A 560 20.89 -0.72 0.77
C TRP A 560 21.15 0.76 0.47
N GLY A 561 20.26 1.44 -0.24
CA GLY A 561 20.33 2.86 -0.58
C GLY A 561 19.23 3.69 0.09
N THR A 562 18.28 3.07 0.78
CA THR A 562 17.17 3.76 1.46
C THR A 562 17.42 3.88 2.96
N VAL A 563 17.38 5.10 3.47
CA VAL A 563 17.49 5.38 4.92
C VAL A 563 16.11 5.31 5.57
N ALA A 564 16.00 4.48 6.62
CA ALA A 564 14.87 4.50 7.55
C ALA A 564 15.31 4.96 8.94
N ARG A 565 14.34 5.23 9.81
CA ARG A 565 14.58 5.73 11.18
C ARG A 565 13.75 4.95 12.18
N VAL A 566 14.39 4.48 13.26
CA VAL A 566 13.70 3.86 14.39
C VAL A 566 14.33 4.33 15.70
N HIS A 567 13.58 4.22 16.80
CA HIS A 567 14.07 4.60 18.11
C HIS A 567 14.53 3.38 18.91
N VAL A 568 15.65 3.54 19.60
CA VAL A 568 16.26 2.54 20.47
C VAL A 568 16.42 3.14 21.87
N PRO A 569 15.91 2.50 22.93
CA PRO A 569 16.10 2.96 24.30
C PRO A 569 17.54 2.69 24.77
N VAL A 570 18.24 3.73 25.24
CA VAL A 570 19.60 3.62 25.76
C VAL A 570 19.71 4.39 27.09
N THR A 571 20.28 3.77 28.12
CA THR A 571 20.50 4.43 29.41
C THR A 571 21.87 5.14 29.43
N LEU A 572 21.85 6.46 29.55
CA LEU A 572 23.02 7.34 29.49
C LEU A 572 23.23 7.98 30.85
N LYS A 573 24.50 8.27 31.18
CA LYS A 573 24.93 9.10 32.32
C LYS A 573 25.08 10.57 31.90
N ALA A 574 25.02 11.50 32.82
CA ALA A 574 25.33 12.91 32.53
C ALA A 574 26.78 13.06 32.03
N GLY A 575 26.98 13.93 31.04
CA GLY A 575 28.27 14.12 30.37
C GLY A 575 28.46 13.16 29.18
N ALA A 576 29.70 12.87 28.84
CA ALA A 576 30.08 12.06 27.70
C ALA A 576 29.79 10.56 27.92
N ASN A 577 29.25 9.93 26.90
CA ASN A 577 28.93 8.51 26.85
C ASN A 577 29.47 7.86 25.56
N THR A 578 29.57 6.55 25.57
CA THR A 578 29.76 5.74 24.36
C THR A 578 28.51 4.94 24.11
N ILE A 579 28.12 4.77 22.81
CA ILE A 579 27.04 3.90 22.37
C ILE A 579 27.58 2.92 21.34
N THR A 580 27.43 1.63 21.61
CA THR A 580 27.98 0.58 20.74
C THR A 580 26.85 -0.22 20.08
N PHE A 581 26.95 -0.38 18.76
CA PHE A 581 26.17 -1.32 17.94
C PHE A 581 27.06 -2.51 17.61
N ASP A 582 26.61 -3.71 17.91
CA ASP A 582 27.36 -4.96 17.73
C ASP A 582 26.49 -6.00 17.01
N SER A 583 27.02 -6.54 15.92
CA SER A 583 26.33 -7.58 15.14
C SER A 583 26.29 -8.96 15.84
N GLY A 584 27.18 -9.18 16.80
CA GLY A 584 27.38 -10.53 17.37
C GLY A 584 27.83 -11.52 16.30
N SER A 585 27.25 -12.71 16.29
CA SER A 585 27.51 -13.74 15.26
C SER A 585 26.68 -13.59 14.00
N GLY A 586 25.79 -12.59 13.92
CA GLY A 586 24.89 -12.34 12.81
C GLY A 586 25.26 -11.14 11.95
N TYR A 587 24.23 -10.53 11.37
CA TYR A 587 24.29 -9.35 10.53
C TYR A 587 23.48 -8.23 11.18
N ALA A 588 24.08 -7.02 11.30
CA ALA A 588 23.39 -5.81 11.72
C ALA A 588 23.11 -4.90 10.51
N PRO A 589 22.20 -3.91 10.61
CA PRO A 589 21.99 -2.91 9.56
C PRO A 589 23.23 -2.04 9.38
N ASP A 590 23.36 -1.37 8.25
CA ASP A 590 24.28 -0.27 8.09
C ASP A 590 23.76 0.95 8.86
N ILE A 591 24.63 1.71 9.53
CA ILE A 591 24.26 2.86 10.34
C ILE A 591 24.74 4.15 9.68
N ASP A 592 23.81 5.09 9.47
CA ASP A 592 24.06 6.44 8.99
C ASP A 592 24.43 7.36 10.16
N ARG A 593 23.51 7.56 11.12
CA ARG A 593 23.71 8.46 12.26
C ARG A 593 22.79 8.09 13.42
N ILE A 594 23.08 8.65 14.58
CA ILE A 594 22.15 8.66 15.71
C ILE A 594 21.79 10.11 16.09
N ASP A 595 20.52 10.31 16.45
CA ASP A 595 20.02 11.60 16.95
C ASP A 595 19.55 11.44 18.39
N VAL A 596 20.20 12.13 19.31
CA VAL A 596 19.97 12.03 20.77
C VAL A 596 19.11 13.21 21.24
N PRO A 597 17.95 12.94 21.91
CA PRO A 597 17.10 13.99 22.45
C PRO A 597 17.84 14.91 23.41
N LYS A 598 17.67 16.23 23.24
CA LYS A 598 18.08 17.21 24.26
C LYS A 598 17.03 17.20 25.37
N THR A 599 17.47 16.99 26.61
CA THR A 599 16.58 17.13 27.77
C THR A 599 16.51 18.60 28.17
N SER A 600 15.31 19.18 28.11
CA SER A 600 15.02 20.52 28.68
C SER A 600 15.05 20.52 30.21
#